data_e6809e523d3dae11709cd3e0c65b929d
#
_entry.id   e6809e523d3dae11709cd3e0c65b929d
#
_cell.length_a   1.000
_cell.length_b   1.000
_cell.length_c   1.000
_cell.angle_alpha   90.00
_cell.angle_beta   90.00
_cell.angle_gamma   90.00
#
_symmetry.space_group_name_H-M   'P 1'
#
loop_
_entity.id
_entity.type
_entity.pdbx_description
1 polymer ?
#
loop_
_entity_poly.entity_id
_entity_poly.type
_entity_poly.pdbx_seq_one_letter_code
_entity_poly.pdbx_strand_id
1 'polypeptide(L)'
;MATPAGLKEYSVADLKKATKNFRADTLIGEGGFGMVYKGWVDEETLAPSSKWGIGMPVAIKKLKPEGFQGFDEWQKGSLENHLFRRYNNPLSWDIRLQIAIGAARALAFLHNLEKKVIHRDLKTSNILLDENYNVKLSDFGLAMRGPFDEEAHVTTRVMGTYGYVAPEYLIYIYIKSDVFGFGVVLLELLTGLRSFDANRSHGQQNLVDWLKPKLSVKKKLRTIMDVRLEDQYSARAAFQVAKLALKCLEPNPENQPSMKEVVEVLKEIEAMEEETINSKV
;
A
#
# COMPACT_ATOMS: atom_id res chain seq x y z
N MET A 1 -14.19 6.28 -29.50
CA MET A 1 -14.61 6.54 -28.09
C MET A 1 -13.78 5.61 -27.21
N ALA A 2 -12.85 6.14 -26.44
CA ALA A 2 -12.07 5.35 -25.49
C ALA A 2 -13.00 4.94 -24.33
N THR A 3 -13.14 3.63 -24.10
CA THR A 3 -13.79 3.08 -22.91
C THR A 3 -13.05 3.60 -21.67
N PRO A 4 -13.74 4.08 -20.61
CA PRO A 4 -13.06 4.47 -19.38
C PRO A 4 -12.30 3.27 -18.83
N ALA A 5 -11.09 3.51 -18.33
CA ALA A 5 -10.17 2.51 -17.79
C ALA A 5 -10.78 1.81 -16.58
N GLY A 6 -11.60 0.79 -16.80
CA GLY A 6 -12.05 -0.17 -15.80
C GLY A 6 -10.96 -1.21 -15.52
N LEU A 7 -11.01 -1.86 -14.36
CA LEU A 7 -10.19 -3.03 -14.09
C LEU A 7 -10.49 -4.10 -15.17
N LYS A 8 -9.45 -4.62 -15.83
CA LYS A 8 -9.61 -5.66 -16.84
C LYS A 8 -9.86 -6.99 -16.16
N GLU A 9 -10.95 -7.65 -16.53
CA GLU A 9 -11.25 -9.00 -16.10
C GLU A 9 -10.58 -10.00 -17.07
N TYR A 10 -9.99 -11.05 -16.50
CA TYR A 10 -9.36 -12.13 -17.25
C TYR A 10 -10.10 -13.45 -16.98
N SER A 11 -10.35 -14.21 -18.04
CA SER A 11 -10.85 -15.57 -17.90
C SER A 11 -9.76 -16.51 -17.34
N VAL A 12 -10.15 -17.66 -16.81
CA VAL A 12 -9.19 -18.70 -16.37
C VAL A 12 -8.32 -19.17 -17.55
N ALA A 13 -8.87 -19.17 -18.78
CA ALA A 13 -8.11 -19.51 -20.00
C ALA A 13 -7.03 -18.46 -20.28
N ASP A 14 -7.32 -17.17 -20.07
CA ASP A 14 -6.36 -16.07 -20.21
C ASP A 14 -5.23 -16.20 -19.19
N LEU A 15 -5.57 -16.48 -17.93
CA LEU A 15 -4.57 -16.67 -16.87
C LEU A 15 -3.69 -17.89 -17.13
N LYS A 16 -4.25 -18.99 -17.64
CA LYS A 16 -3.47 -20.15 -18.09
C LYS A 16 -2.53 -19.79 -19.24
N LYS A 17 -2.99 -18.99 -20.20
CA LYS A 17 -2.15 -18.54 -21.32
C LYS A 17 -1.00 -17.68 -20.84
N ALA A 18 -1.26 -16.69 -19.97
CA ALA A 18 -0.24 -15.79 -19.42
C ALA A 18 0.82 -16.51 -18.58
N THR A 19 0.46 -17.62 -17.90
CA THR A 19 1.34 -18.39 -16.99
C THR A 19 1.82 -19.72 -17.58
N LYS A 20 1.61 -19.97 -18.88
CA LYS A 20 1.87 -21.26 -19.50
C LYS A 20 1.23 -22.44 -18.74
N ASN A 21 -0.05 -22.31 -18.45
CA ASN A 21 -0.85 -23.28 -17.70
C ASN A 21 -0.36 -23.48 -16.25
N PHE A 22 -0.03 -22.37 -15.56
CA PHE A 22 0.48 -22.38 -14.18
C PHE A 22 1.71 -23.27 -14.01
N ARG A 23 2.64 -23.19 -14.94
CA ARG A 23 3.85 -24.01 -14.98
C ARG A 23 4.74 -23.71 -13.76
N ALA A 24 5.40 -24.74 -13.23
CA ALA A 24 6.17 -24.64 -11.99
C ALA A 24 7.30 -23.60 -12.03
N ASP A 25 7.93 -23.39 -13.20
CA ASP A 25 8.97 -22.37 -13.38
C ASP A 25 8.44 -20.93 -13.45
N THR A 26 7.12 -20.75 -13.51
CA THR A 26 6.45 -19.46 -13.34
C THR A 26 6.02 -19.18 -11.91
N LEU A 27 6.12 -20.17 -11.02
CA LEU A 27 5.80 -20.01 -9.60
C LEU A 27 6.83 -19.07 -8.95
N ILE A 28 6.35 -17.96 -8.40
CA ILE A 28 7.16 -16.96 -7.71
C ILE A 28 6.84 -16.86 -6.23
N GLY A 29 5.80 -17.56 -5.77
CA GLY A 29 5.44 -17.63 -4.37
C GLY A 29 4.34 -18.67 -4.12
N GLU A 30 4.41 -19.32 -2.97
CA GLU A 30 3.37 -20.18 -2.44
C GLU A 30 3.09 -19.81 -0.99
N GLY A 31 1.83 -19.63 -0.62
CA GLY A 31 1.42 -19.29 0.73
C GLY A 31 0.13 -20.02 1.12
N GLY A 32 -0.32 -19.81 2.35
CA GLY A 32 -1.51 -20.45 2.88
C GLY A 32 -2.79 -20.23 2.08
N PHE A 33 -2.91 -19.08 1.39
CA PHE A 33 -4.09 -18.77 0.56
C PHE A 33 -3.94 -19.20 -0.91
N GLY A 34 -2.78 -19.64 -1.34
CA GLY A 34 -2.59 -20.01 -2.74
C GLY A 34 -1.17 -19.93 -3.25
N MET A 35 -1.05 -20.11 -4.55
CA MET A 35 0.20 -20.02 -5.30
C MET A 35 0.19 -18.77 -6.17
N VAL A 36 1.33 -18.09 -6.28
CA VAL A 36 1.49 -16.92 -7.13
C VAL A 36 2.41 -17.25 -8.28
N TYR A 37 1.95 -16.95 -9.46
CA TYR A 37 2.64 -17.21 -10.71
C TYR A 37 3.00 -15.91 -11.40
N LYS A 38 4.19 -15.82 -11.98
CA LYS A 38 4.56 -14.76 -12.89
C LYS A 38 3.95 -15.06 -14.28
N GLY A 39 3.25 -14.07 -14.81
CA GLY A 39 2.70 -14.12 -16.15
C GLY A 39 3.09 -12.88 -16.94
N TRP A 40 2.71 -12.82 -18.22
CA TRP A 40 2.93 -11.67 -19.08
C TRP A 40 1.64 -11.28 -19.79
N VAL A 41 1.44 -9.98 -19.94
CA VAL A 41 0.38 -9.39 -20.76
C VAL A 41 1.02 -8.39 -21.73
N ASP A 42 0.38 -8.19 -22.85
CA ASP A 42 0.77 -7.17 -23.82
C ASP A 42 0.60 -5.77 -23.20
N GLU A 43 1.56 -4.89 -23.39
CA GLU A 43 1.60 -3.57 -22.72
C GLU A 43 0.48 -2.63 -23.17
N GLU A 44 0.06 -2.72 -24.44
CA GLU A 44 -0.95 -1.82 -25.00
C GLU A 44 -2.36 -2.39 -24.84
N THR A 45 -2.54 -3.67 -25.18
CA THR A 45 -3.86 -4.31 -25.20
C THR A 45 -4.23 -4.98 -23.90
N LEU A 46 -3.24 -5.19 -23.02
CA LEU A 46 -3.34 -6.02 -21.81
C LEU A 46 -3.81 -7.45 -22.13
N ALA A 47 -3.62 -7.93 -23.36
CA ALA A 47 -3.97 -9.29 -23.73
C ALA A 47 -2.96 -10.29 -23.14
N PRO A 48 -3.39 -11.51 -22.70
CA PRO A 48 -2.48 -12.49 -22.13
C PRO A 48 -1.45 -12.94 -23.17
N SER A 49 -0.16 -12.84 -22.81
CA SER A 49 0.97 -13.24 -23.64
C SER A 49 1.51 -14.59 -23.19
N SER A 50 1.69 -15.53 -24.14
CA SER A 50 2.39 -16.79 -23.89
C SER A 50 3.91 -16.69 -24.11
N LYS A 51 4.40 -15.55 -24.60
CA LYS A 51 5.83 -15.30 -24.82
C LYS A 51 6.49 -14.86 -23.55
N TRP A 52 7.47 -15.64 -23.08
CA TRP A 52 8.23 -15.35 -21.87
C TRP A 52 9.10 -14.10 -22.03
N GLY A 53 8.99 -13.18 -21.05
CA GLY A 53 9.82 -11.97 -21.03
C GLY A 53 9.41 -10.88 -22.02
N ILE A 54 8.31 -11.06 -22.76
CA ILE A 54 7.80 -10.06 -23.71
C ILE A 54 6.48 -9.50 -23.19
N GLY A 55 6.42 -8.17 -23.02
CA GLY A 55 5.29 -7.44 -22.48
C GLY A 55 5.43 -7.16 -20.98
N MET A 56 4.36 -6.64 -20.37
CA MET A 56 4.31 -6.28 -18.96
C MET A 56 4.20 -7.52 -18.07
N PRO A 57 5.10 -7.71 -17.10
CA PRO A 57 4.99 -8.80 -16.14
C PRO A 57 3.83 -8.55 -15.16
N VAL A 58 3.08 -9.61 -14.86
CA VAL A 58 1.97 -9.61 -13.91
C VAL A 58 2.10 -10.75 -12.92
N ALA A 59 1.65 -10.52 -11.68
CA ALA A 59 1.53 -11.56 -10.67
C ALA A 59 0.10 -12.10 -10.67
N ILE A 60 -0.05 -13.41 -10.79
CA ILE A 60 -1.34 -14.09 -10.85
C ILE A 60 -1.45 -15.02 -9.65
N LYS A 61 -2.30 -14.68 -8.69
CA LYS A 61 -2.54 -15.50 -7.49
C LYS A 61 -3.65 -16.51 -7.76
N LYS A 62 -3.29 -17.79 -7.70
CA LYS A 62 -4.24 -18.91 -7.75
C LYS A 62 -4.57 -19.33 -6.32
N LEU A 63 -5.79 -19.08 -5.88
CA LEU A 63 -6.23 -19.42 -4.53
C LEU A 63 -6.32 -20.94 -4.32
N LYS A 64 -5.95 -21.41 -3.11
CA LYS A 64 -6.20 -22.78 -2.64
C LYS A 64 -7.59 -22.81 -2.01
N PRO A 65 -8.43 -23.85 -2.27
CA PRO A 65 -9.77 -23.96 -1.68
C PRO A 65 -9.79 -24.05 -0.15
N GLU A 66 -8.70 -24.49 0.48
CA GLU A 66 -8.62 -24.86 1.90
C GLU A 66 -7.35 -24.32 2.62
N GLY A 67 -6.82 -23.15 2.25
CA GLY A 67 -5.52 -22.70 2.74
C GLY A 67 -5.54 -21.71 3.90
N PHE A 68 -4.77 -22.01 4.98
CA PHE A 68 -4.33 -21.03 5.98
C PHE A 68 -3.08 -20.29 5.49
N GLN A 69 -2.91 -19.04 5.90
CA GLN A 69 -1.90 -18.12 5.38
C GLN A 69 -0.46 -18.54 5.73
N GLY A 70 0.39 -18.76 4.74
CA GLY A 70 1.81 -18.97 4.88
C GLY A 70 2.64 -17.73 4.49
N PHE A 71 3.69 -17.45 5.23
CA PHE A 71 4.30 -16.13 5.43
C PHE A 71 5.59 -15.83 4.64
N ASP A 72 6.22 -16.77 3.94
CA ASP A 72 7.65 -16.60 3.61
C ASP A 72 8.03 -16.26 2.16
N GLU A 73 7.10 -16.10 1.21
CA GLU A 73 7.50 -16.21 -0.21
C GLU A 73 7.30 -15.00 -1.11
N TRP A 74 6.86 -13.87 -0.59
CA TRP A 74 6.89 -12.60 -1.32
C TRP A 74 8.23 -11.87 -1.15
N GLN A 75 9.33 -12.59 -1.18
CA GLN A 75 10.63 -12.16 -0.67
C GLN A 75 11.38 -11.11 -1.50
N LYS A 76 10.96 -10.80 -2.71
CA LYS A 76 11.69 -9.86 -3.57
C LYS A 76 10.78 -8.83 -4.21
N GLY A 77 10.23 -7.90 -3.46
CA GLY A 77 9.43 -6.86 -4.12
C GLY A 77 8.39 -6.15 -3.28
N SER A 78 8.08 -6.54 -2.03
CA SER A 78 7.14 -5.78 -1.20
C SER A 78 7.84 -4.69 -0.38
N LEU A 79 7.12 -3.60 -0.12
CA LEU A 79 7.59 -2.53 0.75
C LEU A 79 7.98 -3.05 2.14
N GLU A 80 7.24 -4.04 2.67
CA GLU A 80 7.52 -4.68 3.95
C GLU A 80 8.95 -5.22 4.01
N ASN A 81 9.39 -5.90 2.94
CA ASN A 81 10.72 -6.48 2.88
C ASN A 81 11.81 -5.42 2.87
N HIS A 82 11.59 -4.34 2.12
CA HIS A 82 12.55 -3.24 2.05
C HIS A 82 12.61 -2.41 3.33
N LEU A 83 11.48 -2.24 4.01
CA LEU A 83 11.39 -1.35 5.17
C LEU A 83 11.87 -2.03 6.47
N PHE A 84 11.54 -3.32 6.68
CA PHE A 84 11.74 -4.00 7.96
C PHE A 84 12.84 -5.06 7.95
N ARG A 85 13.32 -5.52 6.79
CA ARG A 85 14.50 -6.40 6.76
C ARG A 85 15.76 -5.57 6.96
N ARG A 86 16.71 -6.16 7.68
CA ARG A 86 18.06 -5.60 7.87
C ARG A 86 18.89 -5.80 6.59
N TYR A 87 18.47 -5.21 5.47
CA TYR A 87 19.32 -5.07 4.31
C TYR A 87 20.32 -3.94 4.51
N ASN A 88 21.48 -4.05 3.90
CA ASN A 88 22.57 -3.07 4.01
C ASN A 88 22.21 -1.68 3.45
N ASN A 89 21.15 -1.56 2.66
CA ASN A 89 20.71 -0.30 2.06
C ASN A 89 19.25 0.00 2.45
N PRO A 90 19.02 0.81 3.48
CA PRO A 90 17.67 1.27 3.82
C PRO A 90 17.11 2.18 2.72
N LEU A 91 15.77 2.15 2.52
CA LEU A 91 15.09 3.11 1.63
C LEU A 91 15.38 4.53 2.09
N SER A 92 15.88 5.37 1.19
CA SER A 92 16.07 6.81 1.43
C SER A 92 14.74 7.54 1.60
N TRP A 93 14.80 8.76 2.12
CA TRP A 93 13.61 9.60 2.30
C TRP A 93 12.85 9.83 0.98
N ASP A 94 13.57 10.19 -0.09
CA ASP A 94 12.97 10.47 -1.40
C ASP A 94 12.26 9.23 -1.97
N ILE A 95 12.88 8.06 -1.85
CA ILE A 95 12.28 6.80 -2.27
C ILE A 95 11.03 6.48 -1.44
N ARG A 96 11.06 6.72 -0.12
CA ARG A 96 9.86 6.51 0.74
C ARG A 96 8.72 7.45 0.34
N LEU A 97 9.04 8.68 -0.01
CA LEU A 97 8.05 9.66 -0.47
C LEU A 97 7.48 9.27 -1.84
N GLN A 98 8.33 8.86 -2.78
CA GLN A 98 7.93 8.31 -4.08
C GLN A 98 6.98 7.11 -3.93
N ILE A 99 7.31 6.17 -3.02
CA ILE A 99 6.47 5.01 -2.73
C ILE A 99 5.13 5.44 -2.14
N ALA A 100 5.10 6.39 -1.20
CA ALA A 100 3.88 6.92 -0.63
C ALA A 100 2.97 7.54 -1.71
N ILE A 101 3.54 8.36 -2.61
CA ILE A 101 2.83 8.96 -3.74
C ILE A 101 2.28 7.86 -4.67
N GLY A 102 3.08 6.87 -5.01
CA GLY A 102 2.67 5.75 -5.87
C GLY A 102 1.50 4.96 -5.28
N ALA A 103 1.56 4.62 -4.00
CA ALA A 103 0.50 3.91 -3.29
C ALA A 103 -0.79 4.74 -3.19
N ALA A 104 -0.66 6.05 -2.91
CA ALA A 104 -1.79 6.97 -2.88
C ALA A 104 -2.46 7.10 -4.24
N ARG A 105 -1.69 7.20 -5.34
CA ARG A 105 -2.22 7.23 -6.71
C ARG A 105 -2.98 5.96 -7.06
N ALA A 106 -2.44 4.80 -6.70
CA ALA A 106 -3.09 3.51 -6.95
C ALA A 106 -4.44 3.40 -6.22
N LEU A 107 -4.51 3.80 -4.95
CA LEU A 107 -5.78 3.86 -4.21
C LEU A 107 -6.73 4.91 -4.77
N ALA A 108 -6.23 6.11 -5.11
CA ALA A 108 -7.06 7.15 -5.73
C ALA A 108 -7.68 6.67 -7.05
N PHE A 109 -6.95 5.89 -7.85
CA PHE A 109 -7.47 5.25 -9.05
C PHE A 109 -8.64 4.30 -8.71
N LEU A 110 -8.47 3.40 -7.74
CA LEU A 110 -9.51 2.45 -7.33
C LEU A 110 -10.78 3.16 -6.82
N HIS A 111 -10.59 4.21 -6.02
CA HIS A 111 -11.68 4.97 -5.42
C HIS A 111 -12.43 5.88 -6.43
N ASN A 112 -11.79 6.22 -7.56
CA ASN A 112 -12.41 7.06 -8.62
C ASN A 112 -12.97 6.26 -9.79
N LEU A 113 -12.93 4.93 -9.76
CA LEU A 113 -13.59 4.11 -10.77
C LEU A 113 -15.13 4.38 -10.75
N GLU A 114 -15.80 4.28 -11.89
CA GLU A 114 -17.26 4.34 -11.97
C GLU A 114 -17.93 3.37 -10.97
N LYS A 115 -17.38 2.16 -10.88
CA LYS A 115 -17.67 1.21 -9.81
C LYS A 115 -16.51 1.22 -8.83
N LYS A 116 -16.61 2.10 -7.84
CA LYS A 116 -15.56 2.28 -6.82
C LYS A 116 -15.16 0.95 -6.22
N VAL A 117 -13.85 0.78 -5.98
CA VAL A 117 -13.29 -0.44 -5.38
C VAL A 117 -12.59 -0.09 -4.08
N ILE A 118 -12.95 -0.79 -3.01
CA ILE A 118 -12.28 -0.73 -1.71
C ILE A 118 -11.31 -1.92 -1.65
N HIS A 119 -10.03 -1.67 -1.38
CA HIS A 119 -8.99 -2.71 -1.31
C HIS A 119 -9.12 -3.58 -0.06
N ARG A 120 -9.45 -2.99 1.09
CA ARG A 120 -9.72 -3.61 2.41
C ARG A 120 -8.54 -4.24 3.15
N ASP A 121 -7.42 -4.47 2.49
CA ASP A 121 -6.22 -5.04 3.12
C ASP A 121 -4.95 -4.30 2.68
N LEU A 122 -5.01 -2.96 2.69
CA LEU A 122 -3.82 -2.16 2.40
C LEU A 122 -2.82 -2.28 3.56
N LYS A 123 -1.62 -2.75 3.23
CA LYS A 123 -0.49 -2.92 4.14
C LYS A 123 0.83 -2.96 3.36
N THR A 124 1.94 -2.79 4.04
CA THR A 124 3.27 -2.76 3.40
C THR A 124 3.62 -4.06 2.65
N SER A 125 3.11 -5.23 3.07
CA SER A 125 3.31 -6.47 2.32
C SER A 125 2.51 -6.57 1.01
N ASN A 126 1.43 -5.80 0.87
CA ASN A 126 0.59 -5.75 -0.33
C ASN A 126 0.97 -4.59 -1.29
N ILE A 127 1.98 -3.80 -0.93
CA ILE A 127 2.59 -2.78 -1.79
C ILE A 127 3.84 -3.39 -2.41
N LEU A 128 3.75 -3.81 -3.68
CA LEU A 128 4.88 -4.36 -4.42
C LEU A 128 5.66 -3.23 -5.10
N LEU A 129 6.97 -3.40 -5.17
CA LEU A 129 7.90 -2.45 -5.77
C LEU A 129 8.61 -3.11 -6.94
N ASP A 130 8.74 -2.39 -8.05
CA ASP A 130 9.63 -2.78 -9.15
C ASP A 130 11.07 -2.28 -8.92
N GLU A 131 11.96 -2.51 -9.87
CA GLU A 131 13.37 -2.13 -9.80
C GLU A 131 13.58 -0.60 -9.65
N ASN A 132 12.62 0.19 -10.08
CA ASN A 132 12.62 1.65 -10.01
C ASN A 132 11.76 2.19 -8.84
N TYR A 133 11.35 1.32 -7.91
CA TYR A 133 10.45 1.63 -6.78
C TYR A 133 9.05 2.11 -7.20
N ASN A 134 8.61 1.82 -8.44
CA ASN A 134 7.24 2.06 -8.82
C ASN A 134 6.32 1.09 -8.08
N VAL A 135 5.20 1.62 -7.58
CA VAL A 135 4.25 0.88 -6.75
C VAL A 135 3.25 0.11 -7.60
N LYS A 136 2.99 -1.13 -7.21
CA LYS A 136 1.87 -1.94 -7.67
C LYS A 136 1.14 -2.52 -6.45
N LEU A 137 -0.15 -2.20 -6.30
CA LEU A 137 -0.97 -2.83 -5.28
C LEU A 137 -1.25 -4.29 -5.65
N SER A 138 -1.26 -5.15 -4.65
CA SER A 138 -1.46 -6.59 -4.79
C SER A 138 -2.46 -7.11 -3.75
N ASP A 139 -2.84 -8.38 -3.91
CA ASP A 139 -3.76 -9.09 -3.02
C ASP A 139 -5.15 -8.47 -2.89
N PHE A 140 -5.86 -8.47 -4.01
CA PHE A 140 -7.28 -8.06 -4.08
C PHE A 140 -8.25 -9.13 -3.56
N GLY A 141 -7.78 -10.12 -2.81
CA GLY A 141 -8.61 -11.21 -2.29
C GLY A 141 -9.72 -10.76 -1.34
N LEU A 142 -9.56 -9.61 -0.71
CA LEU A 142 -10.57 -8.98 0.15
C LEU A 142 -11.26 -7.77 -0.50
N ALA A 143 -10.84 -7.40 -1.71
CA ALA A 143 -11.39 -6.22 -2.38
C ALA A 143 -12.89 -6.38 -2.67
N MET A 144 -13.62 -5.28 -2.56
CA MET A 144 -15.04 -5.26 -2.85
C MET A 144 -15.44 -3.97 -3.57
N ARG A 145 -16.59 -4.03 -4.24
CA ARG A 145 -17.22 -2.82 -4.79
C ARG A 145 -17.71 -1.95 -3.65
N GLY A 146 -17.31 -0.70 -3.66
CA GLY A 146 -17.78 0.32 -2.73
C GLY A 146 -19.19 0.81 -3.09
N PRO A 147 -19.83 1.52 -2.19
CA PRO A 147 -21.08 2.21 -2.47
C PRO A 147 -20.87 3.31 -3.52
N PHE A 148 -21.95 3.71 -4.19
CA PHE A 148 -21.91 4.79 -5.18
C PHE A 148 -21.60 6.16 -4.56
N ASP A 149 -22.08 6.39 -3.32
CA ASP A 149 -21.85 7.62 -2.56
C ASP A 149 -20.72 7.43 -1.55
N GLU A 150 -19.93 8.50 -1.35
CA GLU A 150 -18.77 8.46 -0.44
C GLU A 150 -19.18 8.30 1.03
N GLU A 151 -20.37 8.73 1.39
CA GLU A 151 -20.96 8.62 2.74
C GLU A 151 -21.66 7.28 2.98
N ALA A 152 -21.93 6.52 1.92
CA ALA A 152 -22.57 5.22 2.06
C ALA A 152 -21.59 4.17 2.57
N HIS A 153 -22.10 3.19 3.30
CA HIS A 153 -21.33 2.10 3.90
C HIS A 153 -21.90 0.74 3.51
N VAL A 154 -21.07 -0.29 3.65
CA VAL A 154 -21.48 -1.67 3.43
C VAL A 154 -21.29 -2.44 4.73
N THR A 155 -22.35 -3.11 5.20
CA THR A 155 -22.26 -4.02 6.34
C THR A 155 -21.61 -5.33 5.91
N THR A 156 -20.50 -5.70 6.54
CA THR A 156 -19.80 -6.94 6.23
C THR A 156 -19.01 -7.41 7.45
N ARG A 157 -18.48 -8.65 7.39
CA ARG A 157 -17.57 -9.14 8.43
C ARG A 157 -16.29 -8.30 8.46
N VAL A 158 -15.79 -8.04 9.67
CA VAL A 158 -14.46 -7.42 9.84
C VAL A 158 -13.42 -8.34 9.24
N MET A 159 -12.71 -7.83 8.25
CA MET A 159 -11.64 -8.52 7.52
C MET A 159 -10.49 -7.55 7.32
N GLY A 160 -9.30 -8.05 7.13
CA GLY A 160 -8.10 -7.23 6.98
C GLY A 160 -7.02 -7.62 7.99
N THR A 161 -5.95 -6.86 8.05
CA THR A 161 -4.78 -7.17 8.87
C THR A 161 -4.79 -6.36 10.16
N TYR A 162 -4.60 -7.03 11.31
CA TYR A 162 -4.51 -6.36 12.61
C TYR A 162 -3.43 -5.27 12.59
N GLY A 163 -3.77 -4.12 13.17
CA GLY A 163 -2.90 -2.93 13.16
C GLY A 163 -3.13 -1.98 11.98
N TYR A 164 -3.88 -2.39 10.93
CA TYR A 164 -4.26 -1.54 9.79
C TYR A 164 -5.77 -1.29 9.70
N VAL A 165 -6.55 -2.02 10.49
CA VAL A 165 -8.01 -1.91 10.49
C VAL A 165 -8.43 -0.66 11.24
N ALA A 166 -9.27 0.16 10.61
CA ALA A 166 -9.86 1.34 11.22
C ALA A 166 -10.81 0.96 12.36
N PRO A 167 -10.89 1.75 13.45
CA PRO A 167 -11.79 1.47 14.56
C PRO A 167 -13.26 1.36 14.15
N GLU A 168 -13.73 2.21 13.25
CA GLU A 168 -15.10 2.25 12.71
C GLU A 168 -15.44 1.03 11.85
N TYR A 169 -14.43 0.35 11.28
CA TYR A 169 -14.59 -0.85 10.47
C TYR A 169 -15.24 -2.02 11.22
N LEU A 170 -15.25 -1.99 12.54
CA LEU A 170 -15.94 -2.99 13.37
C LEU A 170 -17.47 -3.00 13.13
N ILE A 171 -18.03 -1.95 12.54
CA ILE A 171 -19.45 -1.81 12.30
C ILE A 171 -19.74 -1.66 10.80
N TYR A 172 -18.99 -0.81 10.09
CA TYR A 172 -19.25 -0.43 8.69
C TYR A 172 -17.95 -0.36 7.89
N ILE A 173 -18.03 -0.67 6.59
CA ILE A 173 -16.94 -0.43 5.64
C ILE A 173 -17.25 0.81 4.82
N TYR A 174 -16.26 1.69 4.74
CA TYR A 174 -16.23 2.87 3.89
C TYR A 174 -15.02 2.80 2.95
N ILE A 175 -15.03 3.58 1.87
CA ILE A 175 -13.84 3.87 1.07
C ILE A 175 -12.71 4.40 1.97
N LYS A 176 -13.07 5.14 3.01
CA LYS A 176 -12.16 5.72 4.00
C LYS A 176 -11.42 4.66 4.87
N SER A 177 -11.88 3.40 4.88
CA SER A 177 -11.13 2.31 5.53
C SER A 177 -9.75 2.10 4.88
N ASP A 178 -9.65 2.25 3.55
CA ASP A 178 -8.36 2.22 2.85
C ASP A 178 -7.49 3.45 3.19
N VAL A 179 -8.12 4.61 3.42
CA VAL A 179 -7.42 5.84 3.83
C VAL A 179 -6.79 5.67 5.20
N PHE A 180 -7.49 5.05 6.15
CA PHE A 180 -6.93 4.73 7.45
C PHE A 180 -5.72 3.79 7.32
N GLY A 181 -5.87 2.69 6.57
CA GLY A 181 -4.75 1.76 6.27
C GLY A 181 -3.56 2.47 5.64
N PHE A 182 -3.81 3.43 4.75
CA PHE A 182 -2.75 4.27 4.16
C PHE A 182 -2.07 5.16 5.21
N GLY A 183 -2.83 5.72 6.15
CA GLY A 183 -2.28 6.45 7.30
C GLY A 183 -1.31 5.59 8.12
N VAL A 184 -1.63 4.31 8.33
CA VAL A 184 -0.73 3.35 9.00
C VAL A 184 0.54 3.12 8.18
N VAL A 185 0.41 2.95 6.85
CA VAL A 185 1.58 2.82 5.95
C VAL A 185 2.49 4.05 6.02
N LEU A 186 1.92 5.25 6.09
CA LEU A 186 2.72 6.49 6.29
C LEU A 186 3.50 6.46 7.61
N LEU A 187 2.90 5.95 8.71
CA LEU A 187 3.63 5.79 9.97
C LEU A 187 4.78 4.80 9.85
N GLU A 188 4.57 3.68 9.18
CA GLU A 188 5.62 2.69 8.94
C GLU A 188 6.76 3.27 8.09
N LEU A 189 6.44 4.06 7.06
CA LEU A 189 7.43 4.77 6.23
C LEU A 189 8.23 5.81 7.02
N LEU A 190 7.59 6.55 7.93
CA LEU A 190 8.27 7.55 8.77
C LEU A 190 9.21 6.91 9.80
N THR A 191 8.77 5.82 10.42
CA THR A 191 9.40 5.28 11.63
C THR A 191 10.28 4.07 11.38
N GLY A 192 10.09 3.37 10.24
CA GLY A 192 10.71 2.07 10.00
C GLY A 192 10.23 0.98 10.96
N LEU A 193 9.09 1.18 11.62
CA LEU A 193 8.52 0.24 12.61
C LEU A 193 7.24 -0.38 12.06
N ARG A 194 7.01 -1.66 12.36
CA ARG A 194 5.78 -2.37 11.99
C ARG A 194 4.55 -1.79 12.69
N SER A 195 3.41 -1.81 12.03
CA SER A 195 2.11 -1.38 12.59
C SER A 195 1.77 -2.08 13.90
N PHE A 196 2.11 -3.35 14.03
CA PHE A 196 1.99 -4.12 15.25
C PHE A 196 3.24 -4.98 15.49
N ASP A 197 3.71 -4.99 16.74
CA ASP A 197 4.80 -5.85 17.18
C ASP A 197 4.60 -6.22 18.65
N ALA A 198 4.33 -7.50 18.91
CA ALA A 198 4.08 -8.04 20.25
C ALA A 198 5.31 -7.96 21.18
N ASN A 199 6.52 -7.84 20.62
CA ASN A 199 7.76 -7.76 21.37
C ASN A 199 8.05 -6.34 21.91
N ARG A 200 7.30 -5.32 21.49
CA ARG A 200 7.42 -3.98 22.07
C ARG A 200 6.84 -3.93 23.47
N SER A 201 7.31 -2.98 24.25
CA SER A 201 6.80 -2.71 25.60
C SER A 201 5.28 -2.50 25.59
N HIS A 202 4.62 -2.85 26.70
CA HIS A 202 3.19 -2.62 26.88
C HIS A 202 2.81 -1.16 26.55
N GLY A 203 1.75 -0.97 25.78
CA GLY A 203 1.31 0.34 25.27
C GLY A 203 2.07 0.87 24.04
N GLN A 204 3.09 0.14 23.55
CA GLN A 204 3.81 0.46 22.30
C GLN A 204 3.59 -0.56 21.20
N GLN A 205 2.88 -1.63 21.49
CA GLN A 205 2.67 -2.75 20.56
C GLN A 205 1.92 -2.34 19.30
N ASN A 206 0.86 -1.52 19.45
CA ASN A 206 0.15 -0.90 18.35
C ASN A 206 0.83 0.46 18.02
N LEU A 207 1.30 0.60 16.79
CA LEU A 207 2.05 1.77 16.35
C LEU A 207 1.18 3.05 16.35
N VAL A 208 -0.07 2.93 15.92
CA VAL A 208 -1.01 4.06 15.85
C VAL A 208 -1.28 4.61 17.25
N ASP A 209 -1.69 3.76 18.19
CA ASP A 209 -2.03 4.15 19.55
C ASP A 209 -0.82 4.79 20.26
N TRP A 210 0.36 4.23 20.04
CA TRP A 210 1.60 4.72 20.65
C TRP A 210 2.06 6.06 20.08
N LEU A 211 1.96 6.25 18.75
CA LEU A 211 2.57 7.41 18.10
C LEU A 211 1.61 8.57 17.87
N LYS A 212 0.30 8.33 17.73
CA LYS A 212 -0.70 9.38 17.46
C LYS A 212 -0.54 10.62 18.36
N PRO A 213 -0.29 10.50 19.70
CA PRO A 213 -0.08 11.65 20.58
C PRO A 213 1.26 12.39 20.35
N LYS A 214 2.20 11.81 19.61
CA LYS A 214 3.53 12.38 19.37
C LYS A 214 3.62 13.09 18.01
N LEU A 215 2.84 12.66 17.03
CA LEU A 215 2.88 13.16 15.64
C LEU A 215 2.49 14.64 15.52
N SER A 216 1.60 15.13 16.38
CA SER A 216 1.17 16.55 16.40
C SER A 216 2.23 17.51 16.93
N VAL A 217 3.29 17.01 17.57
CA VAL A 217 4.32 17.81 18.22
C VAL A 217 5.64 17.72 17.47
N LYS A 218 6.00 18.78 16.74
CA LYS A 218 7.21 18.83 15.89
C LYS A 218 8.50 18.37 16.60
N LYS A 219 8.68 18.75 17.88
CA LYS A 219 9.85 18.34 18.68
C LYS A 219 9.87 16.82 18.96
N LYS A 220 8.70 16.20 19.13
CA LYS A 220 8.59 14.76 19.40
C LYS A 220 8.73 13.92 18.14
N LEU A 221 8.40 14.48 16.97
CA LEU A 221 8.52 13.78 15.70
C LEU A 221 9.95 13.26 15.48
N ARG A 222 10.95 14.09 15.76
CA ARG A 222 12.35 13.71 15.57
C ARG A 222 12.76 12.47 16.37
N THR A 223 12.10 12.21 17.50
CA THR A 223 12.41 11.05 18.37
C THR A 223 11.75 9.74 17.90
N ILE A 224 10.87 9.81 16.90
CA ILE A 224 10.16 8.64 16.37
C ILE A 224 10.49 8.35 14.91
N MET A 225 11.20 9.26 14.25
CA MET A 225 11.68 9.03 12.88
C MET A 225 12.65 7.85 12.83
N ASP A 226 12.62 7.14 11.73
CA ASP A 226 13.60 6.08 11.45
C ASP A 226 15.02 6.65 11.49
N VAL A 227 15.84 6.16 12.40
CA VAL A 227 17.23 6.61 12.55
C VAL A 227 18.06 6.45 11.28
N ARG A 228 17.66 5.53 10.40
CA ARG A 228 18.32 5.30 9.11
C ARG A 228 18.08 6.43 8.08
N LEU A 229 17.17 7.36 8.40
CA LEU A 229 16.86 8.55 7.60
C LEU A 229 17.57 9.81 8.11
N GLU A 230 18.48 9.68 9.08
CA GLU A 230 19.18 10.84 9.65
C GLU A 230 19.79 11.68 8.54
N ASP A 231 19.58 13.00 8.63
CA ASP A 231 20.03 14.02 7.68
C ASP A 231 19.49 13.93 6.23
N GLN A 232 18.57 13.01 5.93
CA GLN A 232 18.03 12.84 4.57
C GLN A 232 16.72 13.59 4.33
N TYR A 233 16.10 14.21 5.34
CA TYR A 233 14.80 14.87 5.23
C TYR A 233 14.79 16.26 5.86
N SER A 234 13.96 17.16 5.32
CA SER A 234 13.68 18.40 6.01
C SER A 234 12.69 18.17 7.17
N ALA A 235 12.94 18.82 8.30
CA ALA A 235 12.01 18.76 9.44
C ALA A 235 10.60 19.29 9.10
N ARG A 236 10.51 20.12 8.06
CA ARG A 236 9.24 20.67 7.56
C ARG A 236 8.46 19.60 6.81
N ALA A 237 9.08 18.90 5.85
CA ALA A 237 8.44 17.86 5.07
C ALA A 237 8.04 16.67 5.94
N ALA A 238 8.93 16.16 6.80
CA ALA A 238 8.60 15.10 7.73
C ALA A 238 7.39 15.45 8.62
N PHE A 239 7.29 16.71 9.06
CA PHE A 239 6.15 17.16 9.85
C PHE A 239 4.85 17.24 9.04
N GLN A 240 4.91 17.59 7.76
CA GLN A 240 3.74 17.59 6.88
C GLN A 240 3.26 16.16 6.59
N VAL A 241 4.17 15.20 6.35
CA VAL A 241 3.81 13.77 6.22
C VAL A 241 3.16 13.26 7.51
N ALA A 242 3.71 13.62 8.69
CA ALA A 242 3.13 13.24 9.97
C ALA A 242 1.71 13.81 10.17
N LYS A 243 1.48 15.07 9.78
CA LYS A 243 0.14 15.68 9.80
C LYS A 243 -0.83 14.99 8.85
N LEU A 244 -0.36 14.63 7.66
CA LEU A 244 -1.17 13.89 6.69
C LEU A 244 -1.55 12.51 7.25
N ALA A 245 -0.58 11.79 7.84
CA ALA A 245 -0.84 10.52 8.52
C ALA A 245 -1.92 10.68 9.61
N LEU A 246 -1.82 11.71 10.46
CA LEU A 246 -2.83 12.00 11.47
C LEU A 246 -4.22 12.22 10.86
N LYS A 247 -4.30 12.95 9.76
CA LYS A 247 -5.59 13.18 9.06
C LYS A 247 -6.17 11.89 8.50
N CYS A 248 -5.34 11.02 7.91
CA CYS A 248 -5.77 9.71 7.45
C CYS A 248 -6.24 8.80 8.59
N LEU A 249 -5.67 8.97 9.80
CA LEU A 249 -5.96 8.18 11.01
C LEU A 249 -7.08 8.79 11.88
N GLU A 250 -7.85 9.76 11.37
CA GLU A 250 -9.03 10.27 12.07
C GLU A 250 -10.07 9.16 12.25
N PRO A 251 -10.63 9.01 13.47
CA PRO A 251 -11.63 7.97 13.74
C PRO A 251 -12.95 8.19 12.99
N ASN A 252 -13.33 9.45 12.74
CA ASN A 252 -14.51 9.75 11.94
C ASN A 252 -14.12 9.79 10.44
N PRO A 253 -14.67 8.90 9.60
CA PRO A 253 -14.38 8.86 8.16
C PRO A 253 -14.62 10.19 7.43
N GLU A 254 -15.59 11.00 7.87
CA GLU A 254 -15.89 12.32 7.28
C GLU A 254 -14.70 13.29 7.40
N ASN A 255 -13.91 13.16 8.46
CA ASN A 255 -12.76 14.02 8.71
C ASN A 255 -11.49 13.54 7.98
N GLN A 256 -11.52 12.34 7.40
CA GLN A 256 -10.41 11.79 6.63
C GLN A 256 -10.38 12.40 5.23
N PRO A 257 -9.19 12.68 4.65
CA PRO A 257 -9.09 13.15 3.27
C PRO A 257 -9.52 12.07 2.27
N SER A 258 -9.85 12.48 1.05
CA SER A 258 -9.88 11.55 -0.09
C SER A 258 -8.46 11.17 -0.51
N MET A 259 -8.29 10.03 -1.18
CA MET A 259 -6.96 9.64 -1.69
C MET A 259 -6.45 10.61 -2.77
N LYS A 260 -7.32 11.33 -3.46
CA LYS A 260 -6.94 12.39 -4.39
C LYS A 260 -6.27 13.56 -3.66
N GLU A 261 -6.89 14.04 -2.58
CA GLU A 261 -6.29 15.09 -1.73
C GLU A 261 -4.97 14.63 -1.09
N VAL A 262 -4.87 13.36 -0.69
CA VAL A 262 -3.63 12.76 -0.18
C VAL A 262 -2.52 12.84 -1.22
N VAL A 263 -2.79 12.51 -2.49
CA VAL A 263 -1.82 12.62 -3.59
C VAL A 263 -1.36 14.05 -3.79
N GLU A 264 -2.28 15.02 -3.76
CA GLU A 264 -1.96 16.43 -3.91
C GLU A 264 -1.02 16.92 -2.80
N VAL A 265 -1.35 16.63 -1.54
CA VAL A 265 -0.51 17.01 -0.39
C VAL A 265 0.87 16.34 -0.44
N LEU A 266 0.96 15.07 -0.82
CA LEU A 266 2.27 14.39 -0.93
C LEU A 266 3.15 14.98 -2.03
N LYS A 267 2.58 15.39 -3.16
CA LYS A 267 3.31 16.09 -4.23
C LYS A 267 3.79 17.46 -3.80
N GLU A 268 3.00 18.21 -3.02
CA GLU A 268 3.43 19.48 -2.46
C GLU A 268 4.62 19.28 -1.50
N ILE A 269 4.63 18.19 -0.73
CA ILE A 269 5.73 17.84 0.16
C ILE A 269 6.99 17.48 -0.64
N GLU A 270 6.84 16.72 -1.73
CA GLU A 270 7.93 16.37 -2.65
C GLU A 270 8.58 17.63 -3.23
N ALA A 271 7.78 18.56 -3.75
CA ALA A 271 8.27 19.82 -4.29
C ALA A 271 9.00 20.69 -3.23
N MET A 272 8.50 20.70 -1.97
CA MET A 272 9.19 21.42 -0.88
C MET A 272 10.57 20.84 -0.55
N GLU A 273 10.77 19.54 -0.70
CA GLU A 273 12.09 18.92 -0.50
C GLU A 273 13.05 19.30 -1.60
N GLU A 274 12.62 19.26 -2.86
CA GLU A 274 13.43 19.65 -4.00
C GLU A 274 13.92 21.12 -3.89
N GLU A 275 13.04 22.03 -3.49
CA GLU A 275 13.40 23.43 -3.23
C GLU A 275 14.44 23.57 -2.10
N THR A 276 14.30 22.76 -1.04
CA THR A 276 15.21 22.78 0.12
C THR A 276 16.59 22.28 -0.26
N ILE A 277 16.69 21.27 -1.12
CA ILE A 277 17.96 20.72 -1.62
C ILE A 277 18.64 21.76 -2.53
N ASN A 278 17.90 22.33 -3.49
CA ASN A 278 18.42 23.33 -4.44
C ASN A 278 18.89 24.62 -3.77
N SER A 279 18.33 24.98 -2.60
CA SER A 279 18.75 26.17 -1.84
C SER A 279 20.01 25.97 -1.00
N LYS A 280 20.49 24.72 -0.87
CA LYS A 280 21.72 24.37 -0.11
C LYS A 280 22.94 24.17 -1.01
N VAL A 281 22.75 24.13 -2.33
CA VAL A 281 23.80 24.08 -3.36
C VAL A 281 24.13 25.50 -3.81
#